data_66c048c6d96aecd93314c30b2f68e2ca
#
_entry.id   66c048c6d96aecd93314c30b2f68e2ca
#
_cell.length_a   1.000
_cell.length_b   1.000
_cell.length_c   1.000
_cell.angle_alpha   90.00
_cell.angle_beta   90.00
_cell.angle_gamma   90.00
#
_symmetry.space_group_name_H-M   'P 1'
#
loop_
_entity.id
_entity.type
_entity.pdbx_description
1 polymer ?
#
loop_
_entity_poly.entity_id
_entity_poly.type
_entity_poly.pdbx_seq_one_letter_code
_entity_poly.pdbx_strand_id
1 'polypeptide(L)'
;DPTVLFTTAGMHPLVPYLMGAMEHPAGTRLTDVQKCIRTGDIDAVGDSAHLTFFEMLGNWSLNDYFKKEAISWSYEFLTTKLGFSPDQLSVTVFKGEGVEGESGYIPADEEAVEIWKSLGIPDERIYRLPREDNWWGPAGTTGPCGPDTEMFIDTGKEKCGPDCRPGCHCGKYIEIWNDVFMQYNKNAEGAFEPLGRHNVDTGMGVERTICMMSGAATVYDTEIFAPIM
;
A
#
# COMPACT_ATOMS: atom_id res chain seq x y z
N ASP A 1 -16.40 -4.53 -10.23
CA ASP A 1 -16.02 -5.90 -9.89
C ASP A 1 -17.18 -6.59 -9.16
N PRO A 2 -17.69 -7.74 -9.63
CA PRO A 2 -18.81 -8.43 -8.99
C PRO A 2 -18.47 -9.10 -7.66
N THR A 3 -17.20 -9.15 -7.28
CA THR A 3 -16.73 -9.80 -6.05
C THR A 3 -16.77 -8.88 -4.83
N VAL A 4 -17.02 -7.58 -5.02
CA VAL A 4 -17.07 -6.59 -3.94
C VAL A 4 -18.38 -5.79 -4.00
N LEU A 5 -18.94 -5.46 -2.82
CA LEU A 5 -20.16 -4.63 -2.72
C LEU A 5 -19.86 -3.16 -3.02
N PHE A 6 -18.72 -2.68 -2.55
CA PHE A 6 -18.21 -1.33 -2.82
C PHE A 6 -16.81 -1.43 -3.39
N THR A 7 -16.40 -0.44 -4.19
CA THR A 7 -15.01 -0.31 -4.63
C THR A 7 -14.17 0.17 -3.44
N THR A 8 -13.32 -0.68 -2.91
CA THR A 8 -12.48 -0.41 -1.73
C THR A 8 -11.03 -0.11 -2.07
N ALA A 9 -10.64 -0.31 -3.34
CA ALA A 9 -9.29 -0.06 -3.84
C ALA A 9 -9.30 0.22 -5.34
N GLY A 10 -8.30 0.91 -5.83
CA GLY A 10 -8.16 1.28 -7.25
C GLY A 10 -8.04 0.07 -8.19
N MET A 11 -7.52 -1.05 -7.69
CA MET A 11 -7.32 -2.25 -8.50
C MET A 11 -8.61 -3.02 -8.83
N HIS A 12 -9.72 -2.80 -8.13
CA HIS A 12 -10.95 -3.59 -8.34
C HIS A 12 -11.44 -3.59 -9.80
N PRO A 13 -11.50 -2.47 -10.51
CA PRO A 13 -11.86 -2.47 -11.93
C PRO A 13 -10.82 -3.18 -12.82
N LEU A 14 -9.59 -3.36 -12.33
CA LEU A 14 -8.46 -3.88 -13.08
C LEU A 14 -8.22 -5.38 -12.89
N VAL A 15 -8.96 -6.07 -12.02
CA VAL A 15 -8.80 -7.51 -11.73
C VAL A 15 -8.69 -8.38 -12.99
N PRO A 16 -9.54 -8.26 -14.05
CA PRO A 16 -9.41 -9.08 -15.24
C PRO A 16 -8.08 -8.90 -15.97
N TYR A 17 -7.50 -7.70 -15.93
CA TYR A 17 -6.23 -7.35 -16.56
C TYR A 17 -5.03 -7.84 -15.72
N LEU A 18 -5.12 -7.68 -14.40
CA LEU A 18 -4.13 -8.20 -13.45
C LEU A 18 -4.03 -9.73 -13.52
N MET A 19 -5.15 -10.42 -13.66
CA MET A 19 -5.21 -11.87 -13.88
C MET A 19 -4.75 -12.28 -15.28
N GLY A 20 -4.56 -11.36 -16.20
CA GLY A 20 -4.19 -11.65 -17.59
C GLY A 20 -5.32 -12.26 -18.43
N ALA A 21 -6.56 -12.18 -17.96
CA ALA A 21 -7.73 -12.65 -18.71
C ALA A 21 -8.07 -11.75 -19.90
N MET A 22 -7.65 -10.48 -19.84
CA MET A 22 -7.88 -9.47 -20.88
C MET A 22 -6.65 -8.55 -20.99
N GLU A 23 -6.47 -7.94 -22.16
CA GLU A 23 -5.53 -6.84 -22.36
C GLU A 23 -6.24 -5.51 -22.13
N HIS A 24 -5.58 -4.59 -21.39
CA HIS A 24 -6.16 -3.27 -21.13
C HIS A 24 -5.95 -2.36 -22.37
N PRO A 25 -7.02 -1.65 -22.84
CA PRO A 25 -6.94 -0.87 -24.08
C PRO A 25 -5.94 0.32 -24.00
N ALA A 26 -5.63 0.82 -22.82
CA ALA A 26 -4.63 1.88 -22.62
C ALA A 26 -3.20 1.36 -22.44
N GLY A 27 -2.96 0.05 -22.55
CA GLY A 27 -1.62 -0.56 -22.42
C GLY A 27 -1.35 -1.17 -21.05
N THR A 28 -0.06 -1.34 -20.75
CA THR A 28 0.43 -2.10 -19.57
C THR A 28 0.80 -1.22 -18.38
N ARG A 29 0.93 0.09 -18.57
CA ARG A 29 1.24 1.08 -17.53
C ARG A 29 0.06 2.03 -17.37
N LEU A 30 -0.57 1.98 -16.22
CA LEU A 30 -1.79 2.74 -15.96
C LEU A 30 -1.59 3.64 -14.74
N THR A 31 -2.33 4.74 -14.69
CA THR A 31 -2.50 5.59 -13.51
C THR A 31 -3.91 6.15 -13.49
N ASP A 32 -4.51 6.23 -12.30
CA ASP A 32 -5.86 6.77 -12.11
C ASP A 32 -6.07 7.19 -10.65
N VAL A 33 -7.17 7.91 -10.41
CA VAL A 33 -7.68 8.23 -9.08
C VAL A 33 -9.05 7.59 -8.93
N GLN A 34 -9.16 6.63 -8.02
CA GLN A 34 -10.40 5.90 -7.75
C GLN A 34 -11.05 6.37 -6.46
N LYS A 35 -12.33 6.76 -6.54
CA LYS A 35 -13.17 6.97 -5.35
C LYS A 35 -13.47 5.63 -4.68
N CYS A 36 -13.16 5.55 -3.37
CA CYS A 36 -13.24 4.32 -2.60
C CYS A 36 -14.18 4.48 -1.40
N ILE A 37 -14.84 3.38 -1.04
CA ILE A 37 -15.64 3.27 0.18
C ILE A 37 -15.17 2.03 0.95
N ARG A 38 -14.68 2.24 2.20
CA ARG A 38 -14.32 1.18 3.15
C ARG A 38 -15.20 1.29 4.38
N THR A 39 -15.93 0.22 4.68
CA THR A 39 -16.80 0.14 5.87
C THR A 39 -16.17 -0.65 7.01
N GLY A 40 -15.09 -1.40 6.73
CA GLY A 40 -14.34 -2.14 7.75
C GLY A 40 -13.68 -1.24 8.80
N ASP A 41 -13.32 -0.02 8.41
CA ASP A 41 -12.62 0.94 9.28
C ASP A 41 -13.59 1.91 10.00
N ILE A 42 -14.90 1.68 9.94
CA ILE A 42 -15.91 2.63 10.44
C ILE A 42 -15.75 2.94 11.93
N ASP A 43 -15.30 1.98 12.73
CA ASP A 43 -15.06 2.16 14.16
C ASP A 43 -13.82 3.03 14.46
N ALA A 44 -12.91 3.20 13.49
CA ALA A 44 -11.73 4.04 13.57
C ALA A 44 -11.98 5.46 13.02
N VAL A 45 -13.10 5.68 12.31
CA VAL A 45 -13.45 7.00 11.76
C VAL A 45 -13.67 8.00 12.90
N GLY A 46 -12.97 9.15 12.78
CA GLY A 46 -12.93 10.17 13.82
C GLY A 46 -11.54 10.30 14.46
N ASP A 47 -10.63 9.38 14.18
CA ASP A 47 -9.21 9.60 14.44
C ASP A 47 -8.60 10.59 13.41
N SER A 48 -7.28 10.73 13.39
CA SER A 48 -6.62 11.72 12.52
C SER A 48 -6.50 11.32 11.05
N ALA A 49 -6.82 10.06 10.67
CA ALA A 49 -6.43 9.51 9.37
C ALA A 49 -7.46 8.58 8.71
N HIS A 50 -8.40 7.98 9.47
CA HIS A 50 -9.35 7.02 8.90
C HIS A 50 -10.60 7.69 8.35
N LEU A 51 -11.00 7.23 7.16
CA LEU A 51 -12.16 7.71 6.40
C LEU A 51 -12.94 6.52 5.87
N THR A 52 -14.28 6.62 5.82
CA THR A 52 -15.13 5.66 5.08
C THR A 52 -15.13 5.93 3.59
N PHE A 53 -15.06 7.19 3.19
CA PHE A 53 -14.92 7.62 1.79
C PHE A 53 -13.58 8.33 1.62
N PHE A 54 -12.83 7.98 0.58
CA PHE A 54 -11.56 8.61 0.23
C PHE A 54 -11.24 8.40 -1.25
N GLU A 55 -10.30 9.17 -1.76
CA GLU A 55 -9.75 9.01 -3.10
C GLU A 55 -8.40 8.28 -3.02
N MET A 56 -8.25 7.25 -3.84
CA MET A 56 -7.01 6.48 -3.96
C MET A 56 -6.36 6.79 -5.30
N LEU A 57 -5.25 7.51 -5.27
CA LEU A 57 -4.35 7.67 -6.42
C LEU A 57 -3.52 6.40 -6.53
N GLY A 58 -3.42 5.84 -7.74
CA GLY A 58 -2.63 4.64 -7.97
C GLY A 58 -1.96 4.60 -9.32
N ASN A 59 -1.00 3.71 -9.43
CA ASN A 59 -0.39 3.30 -10.69
C ASN A 59 -0.27 1.79 -10.74
N TRP A 60 -0.42 1.23 -11.94
CA TRP A 60 -0.45 -0.21 -12.15
C TRP A 60 0.52 -0.63 -13.23
N SER A 61 1.19 -1.75 -12.98
CA SER A 61 1.95 -2.50 -13.98
C SER A 61 1.22 -3.79 -14.30
N LEU A 62 0.84 -3.97 -15.54
CA LEU A 62 0.26 -5.21 -16.03
C LEU A 62 1.34 -6.06 -16.68
N ASN A 63 2.20 -6.68 -15.83
CA ASN A 63 3.35 -7.49 -16.24
C ASN A 63 4.39 -6.72 -17.08
N ASP A 64 4.68 -5.48 -16.69
CA ASP A 64 5.64 -4.60 -17.37
C ASP A 64 6.82 -4.28 -16.42
N TYR A 65 6.71 -3.26 -15.57
CA TYR A 65 7.69 -2.97 -14.52
C TYR A 65 7.35 -3.70 -13.22
N PHE A 66 8.32 -3.80 -12.31
CA PHE A 66 8.11 -4.49 -11.04
C PHE A 66 8.74 -3.70 -9.87
N LYS A 67 9.16 -4.37 -8.81
CA LYS A 67 9.58 -3.78 -7.53
C LYS A 67 10.55 -2.62 -7.66
N LYS A 68 11.62 -2.80 -8.44
CA LYS A 68 12.69 -1.80 -8.55
C LYS A 68 12.18 -0.46 -9.07
N GLU A 69 11.44 -0.50 -10.16
CA GLU A 69 10.87 0.70 -10.77
C GLU A 69 9.77 1.29 -9.88
N ALA A 70 8.84 0.45 -9.37
CA ALA A 70 7.74 0.89 -8.52
C ALA A 70 8.25 1.64 -7.28
N ILE A 71 9.10 1.01 -6.48
CA ILE A 71 9.67 1.59 -5.26
C ILE A 71 10.48 2.86 -5.58
N SER A 72 11.28 2.83 -6.65
CA SER A 72 12.09 4.00 -7.02
C SER A 72 11.21 5.20 -7.42
N TRP A 73 10.14 4.96 -8.17
CA TRP A 73 9.22 6.03 -8.59
C TRP A 73 8.37 6.54 -7.43
N SER A 74 7.90 5.67 -6.54
CA SER A 74 7.19 6.07 -5.32
C SER A 74 8.09 6.93 -4.44
N TYR A 75 9.34 6.53 -4.23
CA TYR A 75 10.33 7.33 -3.50
C TYR A 75 10.60 8.68 -4.16
N GLU A 76 10.84 8.71 -5.48
CA GLU A 76 11.06 9.95 -6.22
C GLU A 76 9.84 10.87 -6.11
N PHE A 77 8.64 10.32 -6.27
CA PHE A 77 7.41 11.10 -6.21
C PHE A 77 7.24 11.73 -4.82
N LEU A 78 7.38 10.95 -3.77
CA LEU A 78 7.25 11.44 -2.39
C LEU A 78 8.30 12.51 -2.06
N THR A 79 9.57 12.27 -2.39
CA THR A 79 10.66 13.14 -1.95
C THR A 79 10.89 14.33 -2.90
N THR A 80 10.82 14.12 -4.20
CA THR A 80 11.18 15.13 -5.21
C THR A 80 9.97 15.93 -5.68
N LYS A 81 8.80 15.30 -5.83
CA LYS A 81 7.59 15.97 -6.35
C LYS A 81 6.73 16.53 -5.22
N LEU A 82 6.49 15.76 -4.18
CA LEU A 82 5.68 16.18 -3.03
C LEU A 82 6.51 16.89 -1.95
N GLY A 83 7.84 16.73 -1.96
CA GLY A 83 8.77 17.45 -1.08
C GLY A 83 8.87 16.92 0.35
N PHE A 84 8.45 15.68 0.61
CA PHE A 84 8.70 15.05 1.90
C PHE A 84 10.19 14.82 2.12
N SER A 85 10.68 15.10 3.33
CA SER A 85 12.07 14.79 3.68
C SER A 85 12.28 13.28 3.73
N PRO A 86 13.36 12.75 3.11
CA PRO A 86 13.74 11.34 3.29
C PRO A 86 13.89 10.94 4.76
N ASP A 87 14.24 11.88 5.65
CA ASP A 87 14.39 11.61 7.07
C ASP A 87 13.06 11.38 7.80
N GLN A 88 11.94 11.80 7.22
CA GLN A 88 10.61 11.55 7.75
C GLN A 88 10.01 10.23 7.25
N LEU A 89 10.63 9.60 6.22
CA LEU A 89 10.12 8.35 5.66
C LEU A 89 10.56 7.15 6.50
N SER A 90 9.60 6.30 6.83
CA SER A 90 9.80 4.92 7.26
C SER A 90 9.00 4.01 6.35
N VAL A 91 9.51 2.81 6.11
CA VAL A 91 8.86 1.85 5.21
C VAL A 91 8.67 0.51 5.88
N THR A 92 7.66 -0.22 5.45
CA THR A 92 7.43 -1.60 5.88
C THR A 92 7.62 -2.54 4.72
N VAL A 93 7.97 -3.79 5.01
CA VAL A 93 8.12 -4.86 4.03
C VAL A 93 7.69 -6.19 4.64
N PHE A 94 7.23 -7.11 3.81
CA PHE A 94 6.81 -8.44 4.26
C PHE A 94 7.98 -9.27 4.80
N LYS A 95 7.85 -9.76 6.04
CA LYS A 95 8.90 -10.55 6.74
C LYS A 95 8.96 -12.02 6.36
N GLY A 96 8.07 -12.48 5.47
CA GLY A 96 7.92 -13.89 5.17
C GLY A 96 6.98 -14.63 6.13
N GLU A 97 6.60 -15.84 5.75
CA GLU A 97 5.71 -16.71 6.52
C GLU A 97 6.05 -18.18 6.30
N GLY A 98 5.85 -19.01 7.33
CA GLY A 98 6.14 -20.45 7.29
C GLY A 98 7.63 -20.77 7.44
N VAL A 99 7.97 -22.03 7.16
CA VAL A 99 9.33 -22.54 7.24
C VAL A 99 9.77 -22.98 5.85
N GLU A 100 10.96 -22.60 5.44
CA GLU A 100 11.51 -22.96 4.13
C GLU A 100 11.52 -24.49 3.92
N GLY A 101 10.98 -24.91 2.79
CA GLY A 101 10.81 -26.33 2.44
C GLY A 101 9.50 -26.95 2.90
N GLU A 102 8.67 -26.25 3.66
CA GLU A 102 7.33 -26.70 4.05
C GLU A 102 6.24 -26.10 3.15
N SER A 103 5.08 -26.74 3.12
CA SER A 103 3.92 -26.24 2.39
C SER A 103 3.42 -24.91 2.99
N GLY A 104 3.16 -23.94 2.13
CA GLY A 104 2.70 -22.62 2.54
C GLY A 104 3.82 -21.64 2.89
N TYR A 105 5.08 -22.04 2.72
CA TYR A 105 6.20 -21.10 2.87
C TYR A 105 6.15 -19.99 1.83
N ILE A 106 6.25 -18.76 2.30
CA ILE A 106 6.40 -17.57 1.47
C ILE A 106 7.62 -16.80 1.99
N PRO A 107 8.65 -16.57 1.16
CA PRO A 107 9.88 -15.91 1.59
C PRO A 107 9.63 -14.45 2.00
N ALA A 108 10.50 -13.93 2.85
CA ALA A 108 10.58 -12.52 3.14
C ALA A 108 10.92 -11.72 1.87
N ASP A 109 10.42 -10.48 1.78
CA ASP A 109 10.69 -9.60 0.64
C ASP A 109 12.02 -8.84 0.82
N GLU A 110 13.13 -9.58 0.84
CA GLU A 110 14.47 -9.00 0.95
C GLU A 110 14.86 -8.18 -0.29
N GLU A 111 14.24 -8.44 -1.45
CA GLU A 111 14.44 -7.63 -2.64
C GLU A 111 13.96 -6.18 -2.42
N ALA A 112 12.77 -6.00 -1.85
CA ALA A 112 12.26 -4.67 -1.49
C ALA A 112 13.16 -3.97 -0.46
N VAL A 113 13.68 -4.71 0.53
CA VAL A 113 14.65 -4.19 1.51
C VAL A 113 15.88 -3.61 0.84
N GLU A 114 16.51 -4.37 -0.06
CA GLU A 114 17.72 -3.94 -0.75
C GLU A 114 17.48 -2.73 -1.68
N ILE A 115 16.30 -2.67 -2.31
CA ILE A 115 15.92 -1.51 -3.12
C ILE A 115 15.80 -0.27 -2.23
N TRP A 116 15.09 -0.34 -1.08
CA TRP A 116 14.95 0.77 -0.14
C TRP A 116 16.30 1.25 0.39
N LYS A 117 17.19 0.33 0.76
CA LYS A 117 18.57 0.66 1.18
C LYS A 117 19.34 1.38 0.08
N SER A 118 19.20 0.94 -1.17
CA SER A 118 19.86 1.57 -2.32
C SER A 118 19.40 3.02 -2.57
N LEU A 119 18.18 3.35 -2.13
CA LEU A 119 17.60 4.69 -2.18
C LEU A 119 17.98 5.57 -0.95
N GLY A 120 18.72 5.00 0.00
CA GLY A 120 19.20 5.71 1.18
C GLY A 120 18.32 5.61 2.42
N ILE A 121 17.30 4.76 2.43
CA ILE A 121 16.52 4.48 3.65
C ILE A 121 17.38 3.54 4.53
N PRO A 122 17.74 3.94 5.75
CA PRO A 122 18.55 3.12 6.63
C PRO A 122 17.75 1.96 7.22
N ASP A 123 18.43 0.85 7.57
CA ASP A 123 17.78 -0.40 7.97
C ASP A 123 16.86 -0.24 9.19
N GLU A 124 17.18 0.66 10.12
CA GLU A 124 16.36 0.98 11.28
C GLU A 124 15.03 1.66 10.96
N ARG A 125 14.84 2.12 9.72
CA ARG A 125 13.57 2.67 9.21
C ARG A 125 12.89 1.74 8.20
N ILE A 126 13.39 0.51 8.01
CA ILE A 126 12.78 -0.55 7.21
C ILE A 126 12.24 -1.62 8.16
N TYR A 127 10.95 -1.66 8.35
CA TYR A 127 10.28 -2.56 9.30
C TYR A 127 9.77 -3.81 8.58
N ARG A 128 10.23 -4.96 9.02
CA ARG A 128 9.80 -6.26 8.49
C ARG A 128 8.60 -6.75 9.28
N LEU A 129 7.44 -6.72 8.68
CA LEU A 129 6.17 -6.99 9.35
C LEU A 129 5.50 -8.26 8.81
N PRO A 130 4.57 -8.86 9.59
CA PRO A 130 3.89 -10.08 9.18
C PRO A 130 2.84 -9.83 8.10
N ARG A 131 2.17 -10.90 7.69
CA ARG A 131 1.10 -10.88 6.66
C ARG A 131 -0.04 -9.91 7.00
N GLU A 132 -0.37 -9.78 8.24
CA GLU A 132 -1.45 -8.91 8.71
C GLU A 132 -1.17 -7.43 8.40
N ASP A 133 0.11 -7.06 8.31
CA ASP A 133 0.56 -5.70 8.06
C ASP A 133 1.06 -5.50 6.62
N ASN A 134 1.75 -6.50 6.03
CA ASN A 134 2.43 -6.34 4.72
C ASN A 134 2.08 -7.42 3.68
N TRP A 135 0.80 -7.66 3.51
CA TRP A 135 0.27 -8.49 2.43
C TRP A 135 -1.08 -7.99 1.98
N TRP A 136 -1.22 -7.69 0.73
CA TRP A 136 -2.49 -7.23 0.20
C TRP A 136 -3.16 -8.27 -0.71
N GLY A 137 -4.48 -8.36 -0.57
CA GLY A 137 -5.33 -9.21 -1.40
C GLY A 137 -5.45 -10.67 -0.92
N PRO A 138 -6.32 -11.41 -1.56
CA PRO A 138 -7.21 -10.92 -2.64
C PRO A 138 -8.31 -9.99 -2.11
N ALA A 139 -8.88 -9.18 -2.99
CA ALA A 139 -10.00 -8.28 -2.63
C ALA A 139 -11.26 -9.04 -2.18
N GLY A 140 -11.47 -10.22 -2.70
CA GLY A 140 -12.50 -11.17 -2.30
C GLY A 140 -11.91 -12.40 -1.60
N THR A 141 -12.53 -13.56 -1.80
CA THR A 141 -12.04 -14.83 -1.24
C THR A 141 -10.91 -15.45 -2.04
N THR A 142 -10.85 -15.16 -3.33
CA THR A 142 -9.85 -15.66 -4.29
C THR A 142 -9.39 -14.53 -5.20
N GLY A 143 -8.20 -14.64 -5.79
CA GLY A 143 -7.69 -13.68 -6.76
C GLY A 143 -6.24 -13.27 -6.56
N PRO A 144 -5.78 -12.24 -7.29
CA PRO A 144 -4.41 -11.77 -7.23
C PRO A 144 -4.10 -11.15 -5.87
N CYS A 145 -2.90 -11.44 -5.38
CA CYS A 145 -2.40 -10.98 -4.09
C CYS A 145 -0.87 -11.00 -4.06
N GLY A 146 -0.29 -10.44 -3.02
CA GLY A 146 1.15 -10.49 -2.84
C GLY A 146 1.65 -9.66 -1.67
N PRO A 147 2.96 -9.74 -1.40
CA PRO A 147 3.61 -8.88 -0.43
C PRO A 147 3.54 -7.43 -0.87
N ASP A 148 3.56 -6.55 0.08
CA ASP A 148 3.58 -5.12 -0.17
C ASP A 148 4.66 -4.40 0.63
N THR A 149 4.87 -3.15 0.27
CA THR A 149 5.70 -2.19 1.00
C THR A 149 4.93 -0.90 1.17
N GLU A 150 4.75 -0.50 2.42
CA GLU A 150 4.02 0.70 2.76
C GLU A 150 4.99 1.82 3.13
N MET A 151 4.61 3.05 2.81
CA MET A 151 5.37 4.27 3.08
C MET A 151 4.65 5.12 4.11
N PHE A 152 5.36 5.41 5.20
CA PHE A 152 4.85 6.16 6.34
C PHE A 152 5.62 7.46 6.51
N ILE A 153 4.90 8.54 6.86
CA ILE A 153 5.48 9.81 7.28
C ILE A 153 5.49 9.88 8.80
N ASP A 154 6.66 10.19 9.38
CA ASP A 154 6.79 10.55 10.79
C ASP A 154 6.23 11.97 11.01
N THR A 155 5.17 12.06 11.81
CA THR A 155 4.49 13.32 12.11
C THR A 155 5.23 14.21 13.12
N GLY A 156 6.34 13.74 13.67
CA GLY A 156 7.07 14.42 14.74
C GLY A 156 6.49 14.20 16.14
N LYS A 157 5.35 13.52 16.29
CA LYS A 157 4.82 13.16 17.62
C LYS A 157 5.79 12.25 18.38
N GLU A 158 5.74 12.31 19.70
CA GLU A 158 6.49 11.39 20.56
C GLU A 158 6.04 9.94 20.38
N LYS A 159 6.98 9.00 20.56
CA LYS A 159 6.64 7.58 20.57
C LYS A 159 5.70 7.24 21.73
N CYS A 160 4.67 6.47 21.49
CA CYS A 160 3.73 6.02 22.53
C CYS A 160 4.30 4.94 23.47
N GLY A 161 5.46 4.39 23.13
CA GLY A 161 6.16 3.36 23.92
C GLY A 161 7.35 2.78 23.16
N PRO A 162 8.05 1.78 23.75
CA PRO A 162 9.23 1.17 23.14
C PRO A 162 8.93 0.46 21.82
N ASP A 163 7.74 -0.08 21.67
CA ASP A 163 7.30 -0.83 20.48
C ASP A 163 6.61 0.05 19.43
N CYS A 164 6.68 1.38 19.58
CA CYS A 164 6.07 2.32 18.65
C CYS A 164 6.77 2.26 17.28
N ARG A 165 6.03 1.88 16.27
CA ARG A 165 6.50 1.64 14.89
C ARG A 165 5.42 2.04 13.85
N PRO A 166 5.74 2.08 12.56
CA PRO A 166 4.73 2.06 11.49
C PRO A 166 3.67 0.97 11.71
N GLY A 167 2.41 1.29 11.43
CA GLY A 167 1.25 0.45 11.79
C GLY A 167 0.72 0.67 13.21
N CYS A 168 1.39 1.47 14.06
CA CYS A 168 0.85 1.86 15.37
C CYS A 168 -0.18 2.99 15.24
N HIS A 169 -1.36 2.82 15.84
CA HIS A 169 -2.47 3.79 15.75
C HIS A 169 -2.29 5.06 16.61
N CYS A 170 -1.10 5.30 17.17
CA CYS A 170 -0.83 6.48 18.00
C CYS A 170 -0.71 7.80 17.22
N GLY A 171 -0.69 7.73 15.89
CA GLY A 171 -0.57 8.88 15.00
C GLY A 171 0.86 9.45 14.88
N LYS A 172 1.90 8.72 15.35
CA LYS A 172 3.28 9.09 15.08
C LYS A 172 3.66 8.84 13.62
N TYR A 173 3.25 7.71 13.10
CA TYR A 173 3.48 7.31 11.72
C TYR A 173 2.14 7.25 10.99
N ILE A 174 2.01 7.99 9.90
CA ILE A 174 0.83 7.98 9.03
C ILE A 174 1.20 7.33 7.72
N GLU A 175 0.55 6.20 7.41
CA GLU A 175 0.66 5.56 6.11
C GLU A 175 0.04 6.47 5.04
N ILE A 176 0.81 6.74 3.99
CA ILE A 176 0.37 7.57 2.86
C ILE A 176 0.32 6.82 1.54
N TRP A 177 1.13 5.77 1.37
CA TRP A 177 1.20 5.01 0.12
C TRP A 177 1.54 3.54 0.38
N ASN A 178 0.96 2.65 -0.44
CA ASN A 178 1.25 1.22 -0.44
C ASN A 178 1.56 0.75 -1.86
N ASP A 179 2.69 0.07 -2.07
CA ASP A 179 3.06 -0.61 -3.32
C ASP A 179 2.91 -2.11 -3.14
N VAL A 180 1.96 -2.71 -3.85
CA VAL A 180 1.63 -4.14 -3.80
C VAL A 180 2.26 -4.87 -4.97
N PHE A 181 2.97 -5.97 -4.68
CA PHE A 181 3.64 -6.81 -5.68
C PHE A 181 2.83 -8.07 -5.92
N MET A 182 1.86 -7.99 -6.83
CA MET A 182 0.94 -9.07 -7.16
C MET A 182 1.62 -10.15 -7.99
N GLN A 183 2.19 -11.13 -7.32
CA GLN A 183 2.88 -12.28 -7.91
C GLN A 183 2.29 -13.63 -7.50
N TYR A 184 1.23 -13.61 -6.66
CA TYR A 184 0.50 -14.78 -6.22
C TYR A 184 -0.99 -14.69 -6.58
N ASN A 185 -1.62 -15.86 -6.63
CA ASN A 185 -3.06 -16.01 -6.70
C ASN A 185 -3.53 -16.90 -5.55
N LYS A 186 -4.48 -16.45 -4.77
CA LYS A 186 -5.14 -17.28 -3.77
C LYS A 186 -6.25 -18.06 -4.45
N ASN A 187 -6.16 -19.39 -4.44
CA ASN A 187 -7.16 -20.27 -5.03
C ASN A 187 -8.36 -20.55 -4.09
N ALA A 188 -9.34 -21.32 -4.57
CA ALA A 188 -10.56 -21.62 -3.82
C ALA A 188 -10.31 -22.47 -2.55
N GLU A 189 -9.23 -23.23 -2.54
CA GLU A 189 -8.77 -24.04 -1.41
C GLU A 189 -8.01 -23.22 -0.36
N GLY A 190 -7.76 -21.91 -0.64
CA GLY A 190 -7.05 -20.98 0.22
C GLY A 190 -5.54 -21.00 0.09
N ALA A 191 -5.00 -21.81 -0.85
CA ALA A 191 -3.56 -21.87 -1.11
C ALA A 191 -3.10 -20.69 -1.98
N PHE A 192 -1.85 -20.24 -1.75
CA PHE A 192 -1.19 -19.22 -2.55
C PHE A 192 -0.32 -19.87 -3.61
N GLU A 193 -0.62 -19.61 -4.85
CA GLU A 193 0.08 -20.16 -6.03
C GLU A 193 0.74 -19.00 -6.79
N PRO A 194 1.90 -19.24 -7.44
CA PRO A 194 2.50 -18.22 -8.30
C PRO A 194 1.50 -17.80 -9.41
N LEU A 195 1.32 -16.49 -9.58
CA LEU A 195 0.40 -15.95 -10.58
C LEU A 195 0.92 -16.11 -12.02
N GLY A 196 2.23 -16.41 -12.19
CA GLY A 196 2.87 -16.47 -13.50
C GLY A 196 3.03 -15.10 -14.19
N ARG A 197 2.69 -14.03 -13.49
CA ARG A 197 2.82 -12.63 -13.89
C ARG A 197 3.34 -11.82 -12.71
N HIS A 198 4.06 -10.75 -13.00
CA HIS A 198 4.53 -9.81 -12.01
C HIS A 198 3.84 -8.47 -12.23
N ASN A 199 2.77 -8.23 -11.48
CA ASN A 199 2.04 -6.97 -11.55
C ASN A 199 2.38 -6.08 -10.37
N VAL A 200 2.22 -4.77 -10.57
CA VAL A 200 2.25 -3.78 -9.49
C VAL A 200 0.88 -3.15 -9.39
N ASP A 201 0.38 -3.03 -8.17
CA ASP A 201 -0.76 -2.22 -7.79
C ASP A 201 -0.30 -1.25 -6.72
N THR A 202 -0.62 0.02 -6.85
CA THR A 202 -0.29 0.98 -5.80
C THR A 202 -1.52 1.76 -5.36
N GLY A 203 -1.52 2.18 -4.09
CA GLY A 203 -2.59 3.00 -3.54
C GLY A 203 -2.06 4.07 -2.60
N MET A 204 -2.25 5.34 -3.00
CA MET A 204 -1.97 6.51 -2.17
C MET A 204 -3.29 7.12 -1.69
N GLY A 205 -3.44 7.29 -0.38
CA GLY A 205 -4.55 8.05 0.19
C GLY A 205 -4.39 9.54 -0.10
N VAL A 206 -5.19 10.10 -1.00
CA VAL A 206 -5.08 11.51 -1.41
C VAL A 206 -5.27 12.42 -0.21
N GLU A 207 -6.31 12.20 0.59
CA GLU A 207 -6.64 13.00 1.77
C GLU A 207 -5.56 12.94 2.85
N ARG A 208 -5.00 11.75 3.10
CA ARG A 208 -3.86 11.57 4.03
C ARG A 208 -2.64 12.32 3.55
N THR A 209 -2.34 12.23 2.26
CA THR A 209 -1.19 12.92 1.65
C THR A 209 -1.35 14.43 1.73
N ILE A 210 -2.53 14.97 1.40
CA ILE A 210 -2.83 16.40 1.52
C ILE A 210 -2.73 16.86 2.99
N CYS A 211 -3.25 16.08 3.92
CA CYS A 211 -3.13 16.35 5.35
C CYS A 211 -1.67 16.51 5.78
N MET A 212 -0.81 15.56 5.37
CA MET A 212 0.62 15.62 5.70
C MET A 212 1.34 16.79 5.01
N MET A 213 1.02 17.09 3.75
CA MET A 213 1.62 18.21 3.01
C MET A 213 1.20 19.57 3.54
N SER A 214 -0.05 19.72 3.95
CA SER A 214 -0.58 21.01 4.48
C SER A 214 -0.25 21.26 5.94
N GLY A 215 0.19 20.22 6.67
CA GLY A 215 0.39 20.30 8.12
C GLY A 215 -0.92 20.37 8.92
N ALA A 216 -2.05 19.96 8.31
CA ALA A 216 -3.33 19.87 9.00
C ALA A 216 -3.27 18.86 10.15
N ALA A 217 -4.03 19.11 11.22
CA ALA A 217 -4.02 18.24 12.39
C ALA A 217 -4.70 16.88 12.11
N THR A 218 -5.74 16.90 11.28
CA THR A 218 -6.49 15.71 10.86
C THR A 218 -6.88 15.84 9.39
N VAL A 219 -7.27 14.72 8.75
CA VAL A 219 -7.80 14.72 7.39
C VAL A 219 -9.06 15.60 7.25
N TYR A 220 -9.82 15.76 8.32
CA TYR A 220 -11.05 16.59 8.36
C TYR A 220 -10.77 18.10 8.34
N ASP A 221 -9.55 18.52 8.69
CA ASP A 221 -9.10 19.92 8.65
C ASP A 221 -8.55 20.32 7.27
N THR A 222 -8.51 19.39 6.33
CA THR A 222 -8.06 19.65 4.96
C THR A 222 -9.13 20.40 4.15
N GLU A 223 -8.72 21.06 3.07
CA GLU A 223 -9.64 21.76 2.16
C GLU A 223 -10.71 20.85 1.55
N ILE A 224 -10.50 19.53 1.53
CA ILE A 224 -11.46 18.55 1.02
C ILE A 224 -12.64 18.41 1.98
N PHE A 225 -12.40 18.30 3.27
CA PHE A 225 -13.43 18.05 4.28
C PHE A 225 -13.91 19.29 5.03
N ALA A 226 -13.08 20.31 5.21
CA ALA A 226 -13.44 21.52 5.95
C ALA A 226 -14.77 22.15 5.50
N PRO A 227 -15.18 22.16 4.20
CA PRO A 227 -16.48 22.67 3.80
C PRO A 227 -17.68 21.84 4.28
N ILE A 228 -17.47 20.60 4.72
CA ILE A 228 -18.51 19.67 5.16
C ILE A 228 -18.60 19.67 6.70
N MET A 229 -17.45 19.89 7.36
CA MET A 229 -17.34 19.91 8.82
C MET A 229 -17.82 21.24 9.42
#